data_a196cbcc297f2ad720ba95c4534c59fc
#
_entry.id   a196cbcc297f2ad720ba95c4534c59fc
#
_cell.length_a   1.000
_cell.length_b   1.000
_cell.length_c   1.000
_cell.angle_alpha   90.00
_cell.angle_beta   90.00
_cell.angle_gamma   90.00
#
_symmetry.space_group_name_H-M   'P 1'
#
loop_
_entity.id
_entity.type
_entity.pdbx_description
1 polymer ?
#
loop_
_entity_poly.entity_id
_entity_poly.type
_entity_poly.pdbx_seq_one_letter_code
_entity_poly.pdbx_strand_id
1 'polypeptide(L)'
;MKQFKGRVVTPGEVTAEAVVTTEGFNTLASFQMALQFGDKEVKCGDQSNKDIYGKSLLGKALCLPQTIGSTTGGLVLYCACSMKKNPACMLFANHIDSLAAAGAVLADVWVDGVTMPVIDGLGDEFLGYVKDGMQISVKADGTVVVE
;
A
#
# COMPACT_ATOMS: atom_id res chain seq x y z
N MET A 1 15.21 -15.71 -0.16
CA MET A 1 14.84 -14.74 -1.24
C MET A 1 13.92 -15.38 -2.24
N LYS A 2 12.80 -14.72 -2.52
CA LYS A 2 11.82 -15.20 -3.50
C LYS A 2 11.33 -14.03 -4.35
N GLN A 3 11.06 -14.29 -5.62
CA GLN A 3 10.59 -13.29 -6.56
C GLN A 3 9.15 -13.57 -6.98
N PHE A 4 8.40 -12.49 -7.14
CA PHE A 4 7.02 -12.51 -7.64
C PHE A 4 6.90 -11.46 -8.73
N LYS A 5 5.94 -11.64 -9.61
CA LYS A 5 5.69 -10.72 -10.71
C LYS A 5 4.22 -10.34 -10.72
N GLY A 6 3.93 -9.05 -10.79
CA GLY A 6 2.58 -8.53 -10.87
C GLY A 6 2.43 -7.51 -11.98
N ARG A 7 1.24 -6.92 -12.04
CA ARG A 7 0.93 -5.87 -13.00
C ARG A 7 1.29 -4.51 -12.40
N VAL A 8 2.00 -3.68 -13.15
CA VAL A 8 2.34 -2.32 -12.71
C VAL A 8 1.12 -1.41 -12.90
N VAL A 9 0.58 -0.92 -11.78
CA VAL A 9 -0.50 0.08 -11.79
C VAL A 9 0.11 1.48 -11.78
N THR A 10 1.04 1.73 -10.85
CA THR A 10 1.91 2.91 -10.90
C THR A 10 3.36 2.44 -10.81
N PRO A 11 4.28 3.08 -11.56
CA PRO A 11 5.66 2.63 -11.63
C PRO A 11 6.52 3.16 -10.50
N GLY A 12 7.68 2.56 -10.33
CA GLY A 12 8.72 3.03 -9.44
C GLY A 12 9.55 1.89 -8.89
N GLU A 13 10.66 2.26 -8.27
CA GLU A 13 11.55 1.33 -7.58
C GLU A 13 11.69 1.75 -6.14
N VAL A 14 11.55 0.81 -5.22
CA VAL A 14 11.62 1.11 -3.80
C VAL A 14 12.02 -0.16 -3.04
N THR A 15 12.69 0.04 -1.91
CA THR A 15 12.97 -1.02 -0.96
C THR A 15 12.43 -0.59 0.39
N ALA A 16 11.63 -1.44 1.02
CA ALA A 16 10.96 -1.12 2.28
C ALA A 16 10.65 -2.38 3.08
N GLU A 17 10.39 -2.18 4.36
CA GLU A 17 9.98 -3.23 5.28
C GLU A 17 8.50 -3.54 5.12
N ALA A 18 8.15 -4.82 5.09
CA ALA A 18 6.77 -5.27 4.88
C ALA A 18 5.88 -5.05 6.10
N VAL A 19 4.66 -4.62 5.83
CA VAL A 19 3.51 -4.69 6.74
C VAL A 19 2.42 -5.45 6.00
N VAL A 20 1.91 -6.53 6.59
CA VAL A 20 1.07 -7.49 5.89
C VAL A 20 -0.30 -7.61 6.54
N THR A 21 -1.34 -7.56 5.74
CA THR A 21 -2.70 -7.94 6.17
C THR A 21 -3.26 -9.00 5.23
N THR A 22 -3.98 -9.95 5.79
CA THR A 22 -4.75 -10.95 5.02
C THR A 22 -6.21 -10.54 4.90
N GLU A 23 -6.60 -9.44 5.52
CA GLU A 23 -7.96 -8.89 5.46
C GLU A 23 -8.04 -7.74 4.46
N GLY A 24 -9.24 -7.44 3.99
CA GLY A 24 -9.46 -6.29 3.12
C GLY A 24 -8.99 -4.99 3.78
N PHE A 25 -8.31 -4.15 3.02
CA PHE A 25 -7.74 -2.90 3.52
C PHE A 25 -8.72 -1.76 3.29
N ASN A 26 -9.28 -1.22 4.37
CA ASN A 26 -10.16 -0.06 4.30
C ASN A 26 -9.31 1.21 4.35
N THR A 27 -9.11 1.84 3.20
CA THR A 27 -8.22 3.01 3.06
C THR A 27 -8.67 4.16 3.95
N LEU A 28 -9.96 4.49 3.95
CA LEU A 28 -10.48 5.58 4.77
C LEU A 28 -10.25 5.31 6.27
N ALA A 29 -10.70 4.15 6.75
CA ALA A 29 -10.58 3.81 8.17
C ALA A 29 -9.12 3.75 8.62
N SER A 30 -8.24 3.27 7.73
CA SER A 30 -6.82 3.11 8.05
C SER A 30 -6.06 4.43 8.14
N PHE A 31 -6.35 5.40 7.26
CA PHE A 31 -5.59 6.65 7.17
C PHE A 31 -6.27 7.85 7.80
N GLN A 32 -7.58 7.86 7.98
CA GLN A 32 -8.33 9.06 8.34
C GLN A 32 -7.77 9.77 9.57
N MET A 33 -7.60 9.04 10.66
CA MET A 33 -7.13 9.64 11.92
C MET A 33 -5.72 10.21 11.79
N ALA A 34 -4.83 9.47 11.15
CA ALA A 34 -3.45 9.89 10.97
C ALA A 34 -3.35 11.17 10.13
N LEU A 35 -4.12 11.25 9.04
CA LEU A 35 -4.10 12.42 8.17
C LEU A 35 -4.77 13.62 8.84
N GLN A 36 -5.87 13.39 9.55
CA GLN A 36 -6.65 14.45 10.19
C GLN A 36 -5.91 15.08 11.38
N PHE A 37 -5.22 14.26 12.17
CA PHE A 37 -4.56 14.72 13.39
C PHE A 37 -3.03 14.82 13.26
N GLY A 38 -2.48 14.62 12.07
CA GLY A 38 -1.05 14.84 11.81
C GLY A 38 -0.12 13.82 12.46
N ASP A 39 -0.55 12.56 12.58
CA ASP A 39 0.29 11.50 13.12
C ASP A 39 1.53 11.31 12.25
N LYS A 40 2.70 11.50 12.85
CA LYS A 40 3.99 11.40 12.13
C LYS A 40 4.35 9.97 11.75
N GLU A 41 3.83 8.98 12.46
CA GLU A 41 4.08 7.56 12.19
C GLU A 41 3.04 6.95 11.25
N VAL A 42 1.93 7.64 11.04
CA VAL A 42 0.79 7.17 10.24
C VAL A 42 0.33 5.80 10.70
N LYS A 43 -0.06 5.69 11.96
CA LYS A 43 -0.57 4.44 12.52
C LYS A 43 -1.93 4.11 11.92
N CYS A 44 -2.10 2.86 11.54
CA CYS A 44 -3.38 2.39 11.00
C CYS A 44 -4.50 2.52 12.04
N GLY A 45 -5.56 3.26 11.69
CA GLY A 45 -6.68 3.51 12.59
C GLY A 45 -7.85 2.52 12.47
N ASP A 46 -7.75 1.54 11.58
CA ASP A 46 -8.82 0.58 11.35
C ASP A 46 -8.83 -0.51 12.42
N GLN A 47 -9.69 -0.35 13.42
CA GLN A 47 -9.84 -1.30 14.52
C GLN A 47 -10.37 -2.66 14.07
N SER A 48 -11.01 -2.72 12.91
CA SER A 48 -11.52 -3.97 12.35
C SER A 48 -10.44 -4.83 11.72
N ASN A 49 -9.30 -4.23 11.35
CA ASN A 49 -8.18 -4.97 10.76
C ASN A 49 -7.14 -5.29 11.83
N LYS A 50 -7.25 -6.48 12.41
CA LYS A 50 -6.42 -6.90 13.54
C LYS A 50 -4.96 -7.13 13.16
N ASP A 51 -4.68 -7.37 11.87
CA ASP A 51 -3.31 -7.61 11.41
C ASP A 51 -2.45 -6.35 11.53
N ILE A 52 -3.02 -5.18 11.25
CA ILE A 52 -2.26 -3.93 11.09
C ILE A 52 -2.71 -2.79 11.99
N TYR A 53 -3.80 -2.93 12.74
CA TYR A 53 -4.26 -1.85 13.62
C TYR A 53 -3.13 -1.36 14.53
N GLY A 54 -2.92 -0.06 14.55
CA GLY A 54 -1.88 0.58 15.37
C GLY A 54 -0.47 0.48 14.83
N LYS A 55 -0.25 -0.25 13.74
CA LYS A 55 1.07 -0.32 13.10
C LYS A 55 1.30 0.88 12.19
N SER A 56 2.55 1.33 12.12
CA SER A 56 2.94 2.42 11.22
C SER A 56 2.85 1.94 9.76
N LEU A 57 2.22 2.74 8.92
CA LEU A 57 2.14 2.49 7.48
C LEU A 57 3.11 3.38 6.69
N LEU A 58 3.66 4.41 7.31
CA LEU A 58 4.54 5.37 6.65
C LEU A 58 5.82 4.70 6.15
N GLY A 59 6.06 4.79 4.85
CA GLY A 59 7.29 4.26 4.26
C GLY A 59 7.39 2.74 4.29
N LYS A 60 6.30 2.03 4.53
CA LYS A 60 6.27 0.58 4.56
C LYS A 60 5.82 -0.01 3.23
N ALA A 61 6.25 -1.23 2.95
CA ALA A 61 5.71 -2.01 1.85
C ALA A 61 4.41 -2.66 2.34
N LEU A 62 3.29 -2.04 2.00
CA LEU A 62 1.97 -2.52 2.44
C LEU A 62 1.50 -3.66 1.54
N CYS A 63 1.41 -4.86 2.10
CA CYS A 63 0.98 -6.06 1.41
C CYS A 63 -0.44 -6.42 1.84
N LEU A 64 -1.35 -6.57 0.88
CA LEU A 64 -2.77 -6.68 1.14
C LEU A 64 -3.47 -7.50 0.05
N PRO A 65 -4.64 -8.10 0.36
CA PRO A 65 -5.38 -8.81 -0.70
C PRO A 65 -6.09 -7.84 -1.63
N GLN A 66 -6.81 -6.86 -1.07
CA GLN A 66 -7.63 -5.91 -1.83
C GLN A 66 -8.01 -4.74 -0.94
N THR A 67 -8.43 -3.64 -1.55
CA THR A 67 -9.03 -2.51 -0.84
C THR A 67 -10.53 -2.70 -0.73
N ILE A 68 -11.10 -2.23 0.39
CA ILE A 68 -12.53 -2.30 0.68
C ILE A 68 -13.00 -0.97 1.26
N GLY A 69 -14.30 -0.80 1.42
CA GLY A 69 -14.91 0.30 2.14
C GLY A 69 -15.40 1.42 1.25
N SER A 70 -15.24 2.65 1.71
CA SER A 70 -15.84 3.84 1.13
C SER A 70 -15.36 4.14 -0.29
N THR A 71 -16.25 4.68 -1.12
CA THR A 71 -15.91 5.21 -2.45
C THR A 71 -14.92 6.37 -2.40
N THR A 72 -14.70 6.97 -1.22
CA THR A 72 -13.70 8.02 -1.02
C THR A 72 -12.28 7.48 -0.83
N GLY A 73 -12.10 6.16 -0.82
CA GLY A 73 -10.79 5.53 -0.58
C GLY A 73 -9.69 6.02 -1.51
N GLY A 74 -10.01 6.22 -2.79
CA GLY A 74 -9.04 6.75 -3.74
C GLY A 74 -8.62 8.18 -3.42
N LEU A 75 -9.56 9.02 -3.02
CA LEU A 75 -9.25 10.38 -2.60
C LEU A 75 -8.38 10.40 -1.35
N VAL A 76 -8.68 9.54 -0.40
CA VAL A 76 -7.86 9.41 0.83
C VAL A 76 -6.45 8.99 0.49
N LEU A 77 -6.28 8.05 -0.42
CA LEU A 77 -4.96 7.60 -0.86
C LEU A 77 -4.18 8.74 -1.53
N TYR A 78 -4.86 9.52 -2.39
CA TYR A 78 -4.28 10.71 -3.00
C TYR A 78 -3.82 11.71 -1.92
N CYS A 79 -4.67 11.96 -0.91
CA CYS A 79 -4.33 12.87 0.18
C CYS A 79 -3.12 12.37 0.97
N ALA A 80 -3.04 11.08 1.25
CA ALA A 80 -1.88 10.51 1.94
C ALA A 80 -0.59 10.78 1.17
N CYS A 81 -0.61 10.58 -0.14
CA CYS A 81 0.54 10.91 -1.00
C CYS A 81 0.86 12.39 -1.00
N SER A 82 -0.16 13.24 -1.14
CA SER A 82 0.00 14.70 -1.14
C SER A 82 0.61 15.21 0.16
N MET A 83 0.26 14.61 1.28
CA MET A 83 0.76 14.97 2.59
C MET A 83 2.09 14.27 2.95
N LYS A 84 2.64 13.47 2.02
CA LYS A 84 3.87 12.68 2.25
C LYS A 84 3.71 11.67 3.40
N LYS A 85 2.52 11.12 3.55
CA LYS A 85 2.17 10.15 4.60
C LYS A 85 1.77 8.80 4.04
N ASN A 86 2.18 8.52 2.81
CA ASN A 86 1.86 7.29 2.09
C ASN A 86 2.78 6.13 2.48
N PRO A 87 2.34 4.88 2.25
CA PRO A 87 3.25 3.74 2.25
C PRO A 87 4.33 3.91 1.18
N ALA A 88 5.44 3.19 1.31
CA ALA A 88 6.47 3.18 0.26
C ALA A 88 5.95 2.56 -1.03
N CYS A 89 5.13 1.52 -0.90
CA CYS A 89 4.48 0.86 -2.03
C CYS A 89 3.24 0.11 -1.54
N MET A 90 2.36 -0.24 -2.47
CA MET A 90 1.20 -1.09 -2.19
C MET A 90 1.26 -2.32 -3.11
N LEU A 91 1.21 -3.49 -2.50
CA LEU A 91 1.40 -4.76 -3.18
C LEU A 91 0.17 -5.65 -2.96
N PHE A 92 -0.61 -5.81 -4.01
CA PHE A 92 -1.92 -6.47 -3.97
C PHE A 92 -1.83 -7.91 -4.44
N ALA A 93 -2.39 -8.84 -3.66
CA ALA A 93 -2.56 -10.22 -4.12
C ALA A 93 -3.55 -10.30 -5.27
N ASN A 94 -4.67 -9.59 -5.16
CA ASN A 94 -5.72 -9.52 -6.17
C ASN A 94 -5.55 -8.26 -7.04
N HIS A 95 -6.49 -8.04 -7.95
CA HIS A 95 -6.51 -6.81 -8.74
C HIS A 95 -7.01 -5.65 -7.88
N ILE A 96 -6.36 -4.49 -8.03
CA ILE A 96 -6.80 -3.27 -7.37
C ILE A 96 -8.14 -2.81 -7.97
N ASP A 97 -9.02 -2.28 -7.13
CA ASP A 97 -10.28 -1.71 -7.60
C ASP A 97 -10.04 -0.36 -8.30
N SER A 98 -10.99 0.06 -9.12
CA SER A 98 -10.86 1.27 -9.93
C SER A 98 -10.75 2.54 -9.10
N LEU A 99 -11.39 2.60 -7.93
CA LEU A 99 -11.36 3.80 -7.08
C LEU A 99 -9.99 4.00 -6.46
N ALA A 100 -9.42 2.94 -5.87
CA ALA A 100 -8.08 3.01 -5.31
C ALA A 100 -7.03 3.24 -6.40
N ALA A 101 -7.18 2.59 -7.55
CA ALA A 101 -6.30 2.78 -8.70
C ALA A 101 -6.32 4.23 -9.18
N ALA A 102 -7.50 4.85 -9.27
CA ALA A 102 -7.62 6.25 -9.66
C ALA A 102 -6.84 7.15 -8.70
N GLY A 103 -6.98 6.94 -7.39
CA GLY A 103 -6.24 7.73 -6.40
C GLY A 103 -4.73 7.57 -6.53
N ALA A 104 -4.25 6.36 -6.72
CA ALA A 104 -2.83 6.07 -6.89
C ALA A 104 -2.27 6.70 -8.17
N VAL A 105 -2.99 6.57 -9.30
CA VAL A 105 -2.57 7.13 -10.59
C VAL A 105 -2.55 8.65 -10.55
N LEU A 106 -3.58 9.28 -9.97
CA LEU A 106 -3.62 10.74 -9.84
C LEU A 106 -2.47 11.25 -8.96
N ALA A 107 -2.14 10.53 -7.88
CA ALA A 107 -1.01 10.89 -7.04
C ALA A 107 0.31 10.79 -7.82
N ASP A 108 0.49 9.74 -8.61
CA ASP A 108 1.69 9.55 -9.43
C ASP A 108 1.87 10.69 -10.45
N VAL A 109 0.76 11.15 -11.05
CA VAL A 109 0.79 12.18 -12.10
C VAL A 109 0.92 13.59 -11.50
N TRP A 110 0.22 13.89 -10.42
CA TRP A 110 0.04 15.26 -9.94
C TRP A 110 0.83 15.62 -8.67
N VAL A 111 1.27 14.64 -7.90
CA VAL A 111 2.01 14.93 -6.66
C VAL A 111 3.50 14.83 -6.92
N ASP A 112 4.20 15.96 -6.79
CA ASP A 112 5.65 16.02 -6.98
C ASP A 112 6.39 15.43 -5.79
N GLY A 113 7.49 14.74 -6.08
CA GLY A 113 8.41 14.24 -5.05
C GLY A 113 7.90 13.01 -4.31
N VAL A 114 6.85 12.37 -4.79
CA VAL A 114 6.34 11.11 -4.22
C VAL A 114 6.43 10.01 -5.25
N THR A 115 7.03 8.89 -4.86
CA THR A 115 7.02 7.66 -5.64
C THR A 115 6.39 6.58 -4.77
N MET A 116 5.22 6.10 -5.18
CA MET A 116 4.54 4.99 -4.50
C MET A 116 4.14 3.97 -5.55
N PRO A 117 5.03 3.01 -5.86
CA PRO A 117 4.68 1.95 -6.79
C PRO A 117 3.48 1.15 -6.29
N VAL A 118 2.56 0.85 -7.18
CA VAL A 118 1.43 -0.03 -6.90
C VAL A 118 1.47 -1.19 -7.89
N ILE A 119 1.60 -2.39 -7.35
CA ILE A 119 1.65 -3.63 -8.14
C ILE A 119 0.47 -4.49 -7.70
N ASP A 120 -0.30 -5.00 -8.64
CA ASP A 120 -1.42 -5.89 -8.32
C ASP A 120 -1.30 -7.24 -9.03
N GLY A 121 -2.22 -8.15 -8.70
CA GLY A 121 -2.22 -9.48 -9.31
C GLY A 121 -1.03 -10.33 -8.91
N LEU A 122 -0.40 -10.06 -7.75
CA LEU A 122 0.76 -10.82 -7.29
C LEU A 122 0.42 -12.26 -6.86
N GLY A 123 -0.85 -12.50 -6.48
CA GLY A 123 -1.35 -13.83 -6.15
C GLY A 123 -1.31 -14.17 -4.67
N ASP A 124 -2.04 -15.23 -4.33
CA ASP A 124 -2.14 -15.69 -2.94
C ASP A 124 -0.82 -16.27 -2.42
N GLU A 125 0.00 -16.84 -3.29
CA GLU A 125 1.32 -17.35 -2.92
C GLU A 125 2.20 -16.23 -2.39
N PHE A 126 2.18 -15.05 -3.03
CA PHE A 126 2.89 -13.88 -2.53
C PHE A 126 2.43 -13.50 -1.13
N LEU A 127 1.11 -13.34 -0.95
CA LEU A 127 0.56 -12.88 0.32
C LEU A 127 0.79 -13.91 1.45
N GLY A 128 0.78 -15.18 1.11
CA GLY A 128 1.07 -16.25 2.07
C GLY A 128 2.56 -16.37 2.43
N TYR A 129 3.43 -15.94 1.55
CA TYR A 129 4.88 -16.01 1.77
C TYR A 129 5.42 -14.83 2.59
N VAL A 130 4.95 -13.62 2.29
CA VAL A 130 5.47 -12.39 2.91
C VAL A 130 5.01 -12.28 4.37
N LYS A 131 5.92 -11.84 5.25
CA LYS A 131 5.64 -11.62 6.67
C LYS A 131 6.09 -10.23 7.08
N ASP A 132 5.48 -9.71 8.13
CA ASP A 132 5.88 -8.43 8.72
C ASP A 132 7.39 -8.41 8.98
N GLY A 133 8.02 -7.32 8.64
CA GLY A 133 9.44 -7.11 8.88
C GLY A 133 10.36 -7.62 7.77
N MET A 134 9.86 -8.40 6.82
CA MET A 134 10.67 -8.82 5.67
C MET A 134 11.01 -7.63 4.78
N GLN A 135 12.21 -7.66 4.21
CA GLN A 135 12.66 -6.63 3.28
C GLN A 135 12.08 -6.90 1.90
N ILE A 136 11.45 -5.90 1.31
CA ILE A 136 10.84 -6.01 -0.01
C ILE A 136 11.47 -4.99 -0.95
N SER A 137 11.87 -5.46 -2.14
CA SER A 137 12.36 -4.60 -3.22
C SER A 137 11.42 -4.70 -4.40
N VAL A 138 10.92 -3.54 -4.86
CA VAL A 138 10.05 -3.44 -6.02
C VAL A 138 10.84 -2.89 -7.18
N LYS A 139 10.72 -3.54 -8.34
CA LYS A 139 11.39 -3.14 -9.58
C LYS A 139 10.40 -2.46 -10.53
N ALA A 140 10.92 -1.66 -11.45
CA ALA A 140 10.10 -0.89 -12.38
C ALA A 140 9.22 -1.76 -13.28
N ASP A 141 9.60 -3.01 -13.52
CA ASP A 141 8.86 -3.95 -14.40
C ASP A 141 7.77 -4.73 -13.68
N GLY A 142 7.54 -4.48 -12.39
CA GLY A 142 6.55 -5.21 -11.59
C GLY A 142 7.09 -6.42 -10.86
N THR A 143 8.41 -6.62 -10.88
CA THR A 143 9.06 -7.67 -10.10
C THR A 143 9.15 -7.25 -8.64
N VAL A 144 8.76 -8.14 -7.73
CA VAL A 144 8.81 -7.93 -6.28
C VAL A 144 9.70 -9.01 -5.68
N VAL A 145 10.77 -8.59 -5.02
CA VAL A 145 11.73 -9.49 -4.37
C VAL A 145 11.51 -9.42 -2.86
N VAL A 146 11.30 -10.59 -2.24
CA VAL A 146 11.05 -10.70 -0.79
C VAL A 146 12.22 -11.43 -0.15
N GLU A 147 12.83 -10.81 0.85
CA GLU A 147 13.97 -11.37 1.61
C GLU A 147 13.62 -11.60 3.07
#